data_faa2afee2337efc800204d59866bdcb4
#
_entry.id   faa2afee2337efc800204d59866bdcb4
#
_cell.length_a   1.000
_cell.length_b   1.000
_cell.length_c   1.000
_cell.angle_alpha   90.00
_cell.angle_beta   90.00
_cell.angle_gamma   90.00
#
_symmetry.space_group_name_H-M   'P 1'
#
loop_
_entity.id
_entity.type
_entity.pdbx_description
1 polymer ?
#
loop_
_entity_poly.entity_id
_entity_poly.type
_entity_poly.pdbx_seq_one_letter_code
_entity_poly.pdbx_strand_id
1 'polypeptide(L)'
;LEKIGFSSIKMLKPTEKTNQFNLSFEATAGAPVPQIENGYIVKDDQDNGFYIEPHGYLDENLNKQSLDAVITPTKNLELPLVGSFVKGADVIPKLINKFNPKYILSSTIGGDAKYSGFLNNFISVQDYEEELNCNLVDLKSMQSIMI
;
A
#
# COMPACT_ATOMS: atom_id res chain seq x y z
N LEU A 1 -4.14 -20.85 7.10
CA LEU A 1 -3.00 -20.92 6.18
C LEU A 1 -2.41 -22.34 6.14
N GLU A 2 -2.16 -22.99 7.27
CA GLU A 2 -1.65 -24.40 7.31
C GLU A 2 -2.55 -25.35 6.52
N LYS A 3 -3.87 -25.20 6.61
CA LYS A 3 -4.85 -26.03 5.86
C LYS A 3 -4.74 -25.90 4.34
N ILE A 4 -4.09 -24.87 3.82
CA ILE A 4 -3.87 -24.63 2.38
C ILE A 4 -2.42 -24.82 1.98
N GLY A 5 -1.59 -25.44 2.83
CA GLY A 5 -0.27 -25.96 2.49
C GLY A 5 0.92 -25.11 2.90
N PHE A 6 0.73 -24.01 3.65
CA PHE A 6 1.87 -23.28 4.20
C PHE A 6 2.48 -24.05 5.38
N SER A 7 3.75 -24.42 5.26
CA SER A 7 4.50 -25.15 6.29
C SER A 7 5.19 -24.25 7.32
N SER A 8 5.34 -22.96 7.01
CA SER A 8 5.94 -21.98 7.90
C SER A 8 5.16 -20.68 7.85
N ILE A 9 4.66 -20.25 8.98
CA ILE A 9 3.86 -19.03 9.13
C ILE A 9 4.48 -18.21 10.25
N LYS A 10 4.85 -16.98 9.95
CA LYS A 10 5.31 -16.02 10.94
C LYS A 10 4.35 -14.84 10.99
N MET A 11 3.75 -14.60 12.15
CA MET A 11 2.96 -13.40 12.41
C MET A 11 3.89 -12.30 12.92
N LEU A 12 3.77 -11.12 12.34
CA LEU A 12 4.49 -9.92 12.77
C LEU A 12 3.49 -8.91 13.32
N LYS A 13 3.83 -8.32 14.45
CA LYS A 13 3.14 -7.14 14.98
C LYS A 13 3.78 -5.88 14.41
N PRO A 14 3.07 -4.74 14.37
CA PRO A 14 3.68 -3.46 14.03
C PRO A 14 4.99 -3.24 14.79
N THR A 15 6.01 -2.74 14.08
CA THR A 15 7.42 -2.55 14.50
C THR A 15 8.29 -3.81 14.57
N GLU A 16 7.71 -5.01 14.48
CA GLU A 16 8.50 -6.23 14.42
C GLU A 16 9.17 -6.40 13.04
N LYS A 17 10.39 -6.93 13.08
CA LYS A 17 11.20 -7.18 11.89
C LYS A 17 11.54 -8.65 11.73
N THR A 18 11.72 -9.07 10.49
CA THR A 18 12.26 -10.40 10.16
C THR A 18 13.07 -10.33 8.88
N ASN A 19 14.03 -11.22 8.74
CA ASN A 19 14.83 -11.34 7.53
C ASN A 19 14.58 -12.71 6.89
N GLN A 20 14.42 -12.72 5.57
CA GLN A 20 14.30 -13.94 4.79
C GLN A 20 14.73 -13.67 3.34
N PHE A 21 15.48 -14.60 2.72
CA PHE A 21 15.91 -14.49 1.31
C PHE A 21 16.68 -13.20 0.98
N ASN A 22 17.56 -12.74 1.86
CA ASN A 22 18.30 -11.48 1.76
C ASN A 22 17.41 -10.22 1.75
N LEU A 23 16.16 -10.36 2.18
CA LEU A 23 15.24 -9.26 2.37
C LEU A 23 14.94 -9.05 3.85
N SER A 24 14.86 -7.81 4.26
CA SER A 24 14.32 -7.43 5.56
C SER A 24 12.86 -7.01 5.41
N PHE A 25 12.02 -7.43 6.33
CA PHE A 25 10.60 -7.09 6.41
C PHE A 25 10.34 -6.43 7.75
N GLU A 26 9.81 -5.22 7.72
CA GLU A 26 9.34 -4.52 8.91
C GLU A 26 7.82 -4.35 8.81
N ALA A 27 7.07 -4.91 9.75
CA ALA A 27 5.65 -4.70 9.83
C ALA A 27 5.35 -3.30 10.38
N THR A 28 4.42 -2.59 9.76
CA THR A 28 3.91 -1.30 10.21
C THR A 28 2.45 -1.42 10.61
N ALA A 29 1.93 -0.47 11.36
CA ALA A 29 0.48 -0.40 11.53
C ALA A 29 -0.17 -0.11 10.18
N GLY A 30 -1.23 -0.85 9.88
CA GLY A 30 -2.05 -0.67 8.69
C GLY A 30 -3.45 -0.20 9.04
N ALA A 31 -4.32 -0.15 8.06
CA ALA A 31 -5.69 0.33 8.22
C ALA A 31 -6.50 -0.55 9.18
N PRO A 32 -7.29 0.05 10.09
CA PRO A 32 -8.13 -0.68 11.04
C PRO A 32 -9.48 -1.11 10.41
N VAL A 33 -9.45 -1.84 9.28
CA VAL A 33 -10.64 -2.20 8.51
C VAL A 33 -10.71 -3.69 8.17
N PRO A 34 -11.83 -4.32 8.36
CA PRO A 34 -12.58 -4.50 9.61
C PRO A 34 -11.74 -5.25 10.65
N GLN A 35 -10.58 -5.74 10.24
CA GLN A 35 -9.51 -6.29 11.05
C GLN A 35 -8.26 -5.43 10.84
N ILE A 36 -7.45 -5.31 11.86
CA ILE A 36 -6.17 -4.60 11.74
C ILE A 36 -5.29 -5.38 10.77
N GLU A 37 -4.89 -4.72 9.69
CA GLU A 37 -3.92 -5.24 8.73
C GLU A 37 -2.58 -4.53 8.91
N ASN A 38 -1.50 -5.19 8.54
CA ASN A 38 -0.18 -4.56 8.53
C ASN A 38 0.13 -3.97 7.16
N GLY A 39 0.78 -2.81 7.15
CA GLY A 39 1.66 -2.44 6.06
C GLY A 39 3.04 -3.09 6.27
N TYR A 40 3.88 -3.01 5.25
CA TYR A 40 5.25 -3.54 5.31
C TYR A 40 6.24 -2.60 4.63
N ILE A 41 7.41 -2.43 5.27
CA ILE A 41 8.60 -1.92 4.61
C ILE A 41 9.46 -3.14 4.29
N VAL A 42 9.84 -3.28 3.02
CA VAL A 42 10.70 -4.36 2.53
C VAL A 42 11.96 -3.76 1.96
N LYS A 43 13.12 -4.24 2.37
CA LYS A 43 14.42 -3.77 1.88
C LYS A 43 15.33 -4.94 1.54
N ASP A 44 16.18 -4.75 0.53
CA ASP A 44 17.27 -5.66 0.22
C ASP A 44 18.54 -5.36 1.05
N ASP A 45 19.62 -6.09 0.78
CA ASP A 45 20.91 -5.93 1.43
C ASP A 45 21.69 -4.67 0.98
N GLN A 46 21.21 -3.97 -0.05
CA GLN A 46 21.74 -2.70 -0.54
C GLN A 46 20.92 -1.49 -0.06
N ASP A 47 19.95 -1.70 0.83
CA ASP A 47 19.01 -0.71 1.36
C ASP A 47 18.00 -0.17 0.32
N ASN A 48 17.91 -0.78 -0.89
CA ASN A 48 16.81 -0.50 -1.80
C ASN A 48 15.52 -1.05 -1.20
N GLY A 49 14.46 -0.28 -1.27
CA GLY A 49 13.27 -0.73 -0.57
C GLY A 49 11.97 -0.09 -1.01
N PHE A 50 10.89 -0.72 -0.59
CA PHE A 50 9.55 -0.21 -0.82
C PHE A 50 8.66 -0.34 0.42
N TYR A 51 7.65 0.51 0.48
CA TYR A 51 6.54 0.43 1.41
C TYR A 51 5.32 -0.10 0.68
N ILE A 52 4.58 -1.02 1.29
CA ILE A 52 3.31 -1.52 0.77
C ILE A 52 2.22 -1.47 1.84
N GLU A 53 1.09 -0.88 1.49
CA GLU A 53 -0.11 -0.87 2.31
C GLU A 53 -1.36 -0.77 1.41
N PRO A 54 -2.29 -1.75 1.48
CA PRO A 54 -3.35 -1.91 0.47
C PRO A 54 -4.58 -1.01 0.66
N HIS A 55 -4.70 -0.23 1.74
CA HIS A 55 -5.90 0.55 2.05
C HIS A 55 -5.71 2.07 2.06
N GLY A 56 -4.51 2.55 1.69
CA GLY A 56 -4.21 3.98 1.78
C GLY A 56 -4.12 4.44 3.24
N TYR A 57 -3.25 3.81 4.00
CA TYR A 57 -2.96 4.16 5.38
C TYR A 57 -1.48 4.44 5.56
N LEU A 58 -1.14 5.35 6.45
CA LEU A 58 0.23 5.61 6.87
C LEU A 58 0.32 5.51 8.40
N ASP A 59 1.22 4.66 8.87
CA ASP A 59 1.62 4.65 10.27
C ASP A 59 2.42 5.94 10.59
N GLU A 60 1.80 6.85 11.30
CA GLU A 60 2.40 8.15 11.65
C GLU A 60 3.64 7.99 12.56
N ASN A 61 3.78 6.86 13.27
CA ASN A 61 4.91 6.59 14.16
C ASN A 61 6.19 6.19 13.40
N LEU A 62 6.10 5.90 12.10
CA LEU A 62 7.28 5.58 11.31
C LEU A 62 8.22 6.78 11.23
N ASN A 63 9.52 6.51 11.27
CA ASN A 63 10.53 7.52 11.00
C ASN A 63 10.57 7.89 9.51
N LYS A 64 10.94 9.12 9.21
CA LYS A 64 11.28 9.52 7.85
C LYS A 64 12.45 8.71 7.34
N GLN A 65 12.33 8.17 6.14
CA GLN A 65 13.40 7.46 5.44
C GLN A 65 13.17 7.53 3.94
N SER A 66 14.21 7.33 3.15
CA SER A 66 14.09 7.26 1.69
C SER A 66 13.78 5.82 1.28
N LEU A 67 12.81 5.65 0.37
CA LEU A 67 12.48 4.37 -0.25
C LEU A 67 12.39 4.56 -1.76
N ASP A 68 12.64 3.52 -2.53
CA ASP A 68 12.56 3.60 -3.98
C ASP A 68 11.12 3.65 -4.46
N ALA A 69 10.24 2.91 -3.80
CA ALA A 69 8.83 2.87 -4.19
C ALA A 69 7.87 2.84 -3.00
N VAL A 70 6.65 3.28 -3.27
CA VAL A 70 5.47 3.09 -2.41
C VAL A 70 4.39 2.40 -3.23
N ILE A 71 3.84 1.31 -2.71
CA ILE A 71 2.76 0.53 -3.32
C ILE A 71 1.51 0.77 -2.48
N THR A 72 0.56 1.54 -3.01
CA THR A 72 -0.63 1.98 -2.27
C THR A 72 -1.79 2.26 -3.24
N PRO A 73 -3.04 2.23 -2.80
CA PRO A 73 -4.13 2.81 -3.58
C PRO A 73 -3.87 4.29 -3.87
N THR A 74 -4.22 4.72 -5.07
CA THR A 74 -4.08 6.12 -5.50
C THR A 74 -5.41 6.87 -5.54
N LYS A 75 -6.49 6.19 -5.21
CA LYS A 75 -7.85 6.69 -5.21
C LYS A 75 -8.49 6.58 -3.83
N ASN A 76 -9.42 7.47 -3.53
CA ASN A 76 -10.34 7.29 -2.42
C ASN A 76 -11.57 6.51 -2.89
N LEU A 77 -12.03 5.59 -2.06
CA LEU A 77 -13.31 4.89 -2.24
C LEU A 77 -14.22 5.17 -1.05
N GLU A 78 -15.41 5.65 -1.34
CA GLU A 78 -16.40 6.03 -0.35
C GLU A 78 -17.74 5.34 -0.58
N LEU A 79 -18.40 4.96 0.49
CA LEU A 79 -19.79 4.51 0.49
C LEU A 79 -20.65 5.52 1.24
N PRO A 80 -21.85 5.84 0.73
CA PRO A 80 -22.81 6.65 1.45
C PRO A 80 -23.08 6.08 2.84
N LEU A 81 -23.15 6.93 3.86
CA LEU A 81 -23.39 6.59 5.26
C LEU A 81 -22.25 5.82 5.98
N VAL A 82 -21.34 5.18 5.27
CA VAL A 82 -20.18 4.46 5.84
C VAL A 82 -18.94 5.34 5.81
N GLY A 83 -18.82 6.20 4.82
CA GLY A 83 -17.64 7.04 4.61
C GLY A 83 -16.57 6.36 3.77
N SER A 84 -15.38 6.91 3.84
CA SER A 84 -14.22 6.45 3.09
C SER A 84 -13.61 5.19 3.71
N PHE A 85 -13.51 4.11 2.95
CA PHE A 85 -12.91 2.85 3.36
C PHE A 85 -11.55 2.57 2.69
N VAL A 86 -11.24 3.30 1.60
CA VAL A 86 -9.91 3.43 1.02
C VAL A 86 -9.60 4.90 0.87
N LYS A 87 -8.44 5.35 1.36
CA LYS A 87 -8.03 6.77 1.42
C LYS A 87 -6.73 7.01 0.67
N GLY A 88 -6.55 6.35 -0.46
CA GLY A 88 -5.31 6.42 -1.22
C GLY A 88 -4.94 7.85 -1.62
N ALA A 89 -5.86 8.58 -2.23
CA ALA A 89 -5.61 9.95 -2.67
C ALA A 89 -5.23 10.88 -1.50
N ASP A 90 -5.86 10.77 -0.34
CA ASP A 90 -5.58 11.60 0.84
C ASP A 90 -4.21 11.31 1.47
N VAL A 91 -3.71 10.09 1.30
CA VAL A 91 -2.48 9.62 1.96
C VAL A 91 -1.24 9.85 1.12
N ILE A 92 -1.34 9.95 -0.21
CA ILE A 92 -0.19 10.16 -1.11
C ILE A 92 0.73 11.31 -0.67
N PRO A 93 0.27 12.53 -0.36
CA PRO A 93 1.17 13.61 0.05
C PRO A 93 1.95 13.28 1.33
N LYS A 94 1.33 12.57 2.26
CA LYS A 94 1.96 12.14 3.50
C LYS A 94 3.02 11.07 3.25
N LEU A 95 2.74 10.11 2.37
CA LEU A 95 3.68 9.06 1.97
C LEU A 95 4.91 9.66 1.27
N ILE A 96 4.72 10.62 0.37
CA ILE A 96 5.82 11.34 -0.28
C ILE A 96 6.67 12.07 0.77
N ASN A 97 6.05 12.80 1.68
CA ASN A 97 6.80 13.51 2.74
C ASN A 97 7.53 12.56 3.69
N LYS A 98 7.00 11.36 3.92
CA LYS A 98 7.58 10.35 4.83
C LYS A 98 8.72 9.59 4.16
N PHE A 99 8.56 9.16 2.92
CA PHE A 99 9.44 8.20 2.25
C PHE A 99 10.21 8.77 1.06
N ASN A 100 9.87 9.97 0.57
CA ASN A 100 10.50 10.59 -0.61
C ASN A 100 10.74 9.59 -1.76
N PRO A 101 9.71 8.84 -2.20
CA PRO A 101 9.89 7.73 -3.14
C PRO A 101 10.15 8.24 -4.56
N LYS A 102 10.86 7.45 -5.36
CA LYS A 102 11.01 7.68 -6.81
C LYS A 102 9.73 7.32 -7.57
N TYR A 103 9.01 6.29 -7.06
CA TYR A 103 7.81 5.74 -7.69
C TYR A 103 6.68 5.56 -6.68
N ILE A 104 5.47 5.89 -7.10
CA ILE A 104 4.24 5.44 -6.46
C ILE A 104 3.56 4.47 -7.42
N LEU A 105 3.37 3.22 -6.97
CA LEU A 105 2.71 2.17 -7.74
C LEU A 105 1.27 2.03 -7.23
N SER A 106 0.32 2.27 -8.13
CA SER A 106 -1.10 2.11 -7.81
C SER A 106 -1.43 0.64 -7.54
N SER A 107 -2.02 0.36 -6.38
CA SER A 107 -2.48 -0.96 -5.98
C SER A 107 -3.99 -1.01 -5.80
N THR A 108 -4.55 -2.21 -5.71
CA THR A 108 -5.94 -2.51 -5.30
C THR A 108 -7.02 -1.94 -6.22
N ILE A 109 -6.94 -0.69 -6.64
CA ILE A 109 -7.92 0.04 -7.45
C ILE A 109 -7.33 0.63 -8.73
N GLY A 110 -6.09 0.26 -9.04
CA GLY A 110 -5.43 0.61 -10.31
C GLY A 110 -5.58 -0.46 -11.38
N GLY A 111 -5.12 -0.17 -12.56
CA GLY A 111 -5.01 -1.11 -13.67
C GLY A 111 -6.35 -1.62 -14.20
N ASP A 112 -6.50 -2.94 -14.19
CA ASP A 112 -7.68 -3.63 -14.74
C ASP A 112 -8.77 -3.92 -13.70
N ALA A 113 -8.74 -3.29 -12.52
CA ALA A 113 -9.72 -3.53 -11.47
C ALA A 113 -11.15 -3.18 -11.94
N LYS A 114 -12.05 -4.14 -11.80
CA LYS A 114 -13.48 -3.98 -12.12
C LYS A 114 -14.32 -4.25 -10.88
N TYR A 115 -15.18 -3.31 -10.57
CA TYR A 115 -16.14 -3.46 -9.48
C TYR A 115 -17.45 -4.01 -10.03
N SER A 116 -18.04 -4.99 -9.35
CA SER A 116 -19.33 -5.57 -9.72
C SER A 116 -20.21 -5.78 -8.48
N GLY A 117 -21.51 -5.76 -8.69
CA GLY A 117 -22.50 -5.98 -7.63
C GLY A 117 -23.33 -4.73 -7.33
N PHE A 118 -24.35 -4.92 -6.48
CA PHE A 118 -25.32 -3.86 -6.16
C PHE A 118 -24.67 -2.61 -5.56
N LEU A 119 -23.67 -2.78 -4.70
CA LEU A 119 -22.99 -1.66 -4.04
C LEU A 119 -22.14 -0.82 -4.99
N ASN A 120 -21.76 -1.35 -6.14
CA ASN A 120 -20.95 -0.61 -7.12
C ASN A 120 -21.60 0.70 -7.59
N ASN A 121 -22.93 0.73 -7.64
CA ASN A 121 -23.68 1.94 -8.03
C ASN A 121 -23.64 3.06 -6.98
N PHE A 122 -23.17 2.76 -5.78
CA PHE A 122 -23.11 3.70 -4.65
C PHE A 122 -21.68 4.06 -4.26
N ILE A 123 -20.68 3.44 -4.85
CA ILE A 123 -19.27 3.77 -4.58
C ILE A 123 -18.93 5.04 -5.34
N SER A 124 -18.49 6.07 -4.64
CA SER A 124 -17.82 7.22 -5.24
C SER A 124 -16.32 7.00 -5.26
N VAL A 125 -15.69 7.39 -6.36
CA VAL A 125 -14.25 7.26 -6.59
C VAL A 125 -13.68 8.66 -6.80
N GLN A 126 -12.66 9.01 -6.03
CA GLN A 126 -11.91 10.25 -6.18
C GLN A 126 -10.46 9.92 -6.50
N ASP A 127 -9.98 10.39 -7.63
CA ASP A 127 -8.59 10.27 -8.04
C ASP A 127 -7.70 11.31 -7.34
N TYR A 128 -6.40 11.02 -7.27
CA TYR A 128 -5.41 12.02 -6.92
C TYR A 128 -5.13 12.90 -8.15
N GLU A 129 -5.30 14.22 -8.02
CA GLU A 129 -5.27 15.16 -9.15
C GLU A 129 -4.07 16.14 -9.12
N GLU A 130 -3.26 16.13 -8.06
CA GLU A 130 -2.15 17.07 -7.95
C GLU A 130 -0.88 16.57 -8.68
N GLU A 131 -0.04 17.48 -9.15
CA GLU A 131 1.27 17.14 -9.69
C GLU A 131 2.19 16.60 -8.59
N LEU A 132 2.83 15.46 -8.88
CA LEU A 132 3.75 14.80 -7.95
C LEU A 132 5.21 15.04 -8.35
N ASN A 133 6.06 15.21 -7.36
CA ASN A 133 7.52 15.22 -7.55
C ASN A 133 8.12 13.79 -7.67
N CYS A 134 7.29 12.80 -7.99
CA CYS A 134 7.67 11.41 -8.18
C CYS A 134 6.84 10.79 -9.31
N ASN A 135 7.24 9.61 -9.80
CA ASN A 135 6.54 8.93 -10.87
C ASN A 135 5.34 8.14 -10.33
N LEU A 136 4.13 8.56 -10.70
CA LEU A 136 2.93 7.77 -10.46
C LEU A 136 2.78 6.74 -11.58
N VAL A 137 2.71 5.45 -11.21
CA VAL A 137 2.66 4.34 -12.17
C VAL A 137 1.43 3.47 -11.87
N ASP A 138 0.58 3.34 -12.87
CA ASP A 138 -0.56 2.43 -12.86
C ASP A 138 -0.25 1.22 -13.75
N LEU A 139 0.21 0.12 -13.12
CA LEU A 139 0.57 -1.10 -13.82
C LEU A 139 -0.68 -1.91 -14.14
N LYS A 140 -0.85 -2.27 -15.40
CA LYS A 140 -1.84 -3.27 -15.81
C LYS A 140 -1.34 -4.67 -15.50
N SER A 141 -2.26 -5.63 -15.50
CA SER A 141 -1.93 -7.04 -15.34
C SER A 141 -0.79 -7.46 -16.29
N MET A 142 0.18 -8.19 -15.75
CA MET A 142 1.39 -8.68 -16.47
C MET A 142 2.40 -7.60 -16.89
N GLN A 143 2.20 -6.34 -16.52
CA GLN A 143 3.24 -5.32 -16.69
C GLN A 143 4.22 -5.34 -15.51
N SER A 144 5.44 -4.94 -15.79
CA SER A 144 6.51 -4.79 -14.79
C SER A 144 7.27 -3.49 -14.99
N ILE A 145 7.84 -2.99 -13.93
CA ILE A 145 8.75 -1.85 -13.93
C ILE A 145 9.99 -2.24 -13.13
N MET A 146 11.15 -1.76 -13.58
CA MET A 146 12.39 -1.88 -12.83
C MET A 146 12.58 -0.58 -12.01
N ILE A 147 12.76 -0.70 -10.72
CA ILE A 147 12.92 0.40 -9.76
C ILE A 147 14.30 0.39 -9.12
#